data_4d1b17cb46db4b402b7cdbef4e66e457
#
_entry.id   4d1b17cb46db4b402b7cdbef4e66e457
#
_cell.length_a   1.000
_cell.length_b   1.000
_cell.length_c   1.000
_cell.angle_alpha   90.00
_cell.angle_beta   90.00
_cell.angle_gamma   90.00
#
_symmetry.space_group_name_H-M   'P 1'
#
loop_
_entity.id
_entity.type
_entity.pdbx_description
1 polymer ?
#
loop_
_entity_poly.entity_id
_entity_poly.type
_entity_poly.pdbx_seq_one_letter_code
_entity_poly.pdbx_strand_id
1 'polypeptide(L)'
;RELTAYKTLLLEKRRHIVAMVSGLETEALRSSGGSLSNMPIHMADVGSDVFEQDFTLGMAATERELIVEIDSALERIGSRIYGVCQSTGKPIPKPRLQAKPWAQYTIEAARVAERNRSSD
;
A
#
# COMPACT_ATOMS: atom_id res chain seq x y z
N ARG A 1 14.06 -7.12 -20.68
CA ARG A 1 12.80 -7.85 -20.88
C ARG A 1 12.10 -8.17 -19.57
N GLU A 2 12.82 -8.79 -18.64
CA GLU A 2 12.23 -9.10 -17.34
C GLU A 2 11.84 -7.82 -16.60
N LEU A 3 12.69 -6.79 -16.70
CA LEU A 3 12.40 -5.51 -16.07
C LEU A 3 11.14 -4.87 -16.64
N THR A 4 10.93 -5.01 -17.95
CA THR A 4 9.71 -4.49 -18.59
C THR A 4 8.47 -5.20 -18.05
N ALA A 5 8.54 -6.51 -17.85
CA ALA A 5 7.44 -7.29 -17.29
C ALA A 5 7.12 -6.86 -15.87
N TYR A 6 8.14 -6.69 -15.04
CA TYR A 6 7.94 -6.21 -13.67
C TYR A 6 7.41 -4.79 -13.62
N LYS A 7 7.90 -3.94 -14.53
CA LYS A 7 7.39 -2.56 -14.63
C LYS A 7 5.90 -2.56 -14.94
N THR A 8 5.48 -3.40 -15.88
CA THR A 8 4.06 -3.51 -16.24
C THR A 8 3.23 -3.99 -15.06
N LEU A 9 3.70 -5.01 -14.32
CA LEU A 9 3.03 -5.50 -13.14
C LEU A 9 2.88 -4.41 -12.08
N LEU A 10 3.94 -3.64 -11.85
CA LEU A 10 3.93 -2.56 -10.88
C LEU A 10 2.96 -1.46 -11.27
N LEU A 11 2.95 -1.07 -12.54
CA LEU A 11 2.04 -0.03 -13.02
C LEU A 11 0.59 -0.46 -12.95
N GLU A 12 0.29 -1.72 -13.27
CA GLU A 12 -1.06 -2.25 -13.16
C GLU A 12 -1.51 -2.30 -11.70
N LYS A 13 -0.65 -2.78 -10.83
CA LYS A 13 -0.96 -2.85 -9.39
C LYS A 13 -1.17 -1.44 -8.84
N ARG A 14 -0.33 -0.50 -9.23
CA ARG A 14 -0.47 0.89 -8.82
C ARG A 14 -1.80 1.47 -9.22
N ARG A 15 -2.21 1.25 -10.46
CA ARG A 15 -3.49 1.74 -10.97
C ARG A 15 -4.65 1.18 -10.15
N HIS A 16 -4.57 -0.11 -9.85
CA HIS A 16 -5.59 -0.80 -9.07
C HIS A 16 -5.72 -0.19 -7.66
N ILE A 17 -4.58 0.02 -7.02
CA ILE A 17 -4.54 0.56 -5.66
C ILE A 17 -5.00 2.01 -5.63
N VAL A 18 -4.58 2.82 -6.61
CA VAL A 18 -5.03 4.21 -6.70
C VAL A 18 -6.54 4.29 -6.83
N ALA A 19 -7.13 3.43 -7.66
CA ALA A 19 -8.58 3.37 -7.81
C ALA A 19 -9.25 2.94 -6.51
N MET A 20 -8.68 1.96 -5.83
CA MET A 20 -9.20 1.49 -4.54
C MET A 20 -9.14 2.59 -3.47
N VAL A 21 -8.02 3.28 -3.36
CA VAL A 21 -7.85 4.38 -2.40
C VAL A 21 -8.85 5.48 -2.68
N SER A 22 -9.00 5.86 -3.93
CA SER A 22 -9.97 6.88 -4.34
C SER A 22 -11.39 6.48 -3.94
N GLY A 23 -11.75 5.20 -4.15
CA GLY A 23 -13.05 4.68 -3.76
C GLY A 23 -13.26 4.71 -2.25
N LEU A 24 -12.25 4.30 -1.48
CA LEU A 24 -12.32 4.30 -0.02
C LEU A 24 -12.46 5.71 0.53
N GLU A 25 -11.72 6.65 -0.01
CA GLU A 25 -11.79 8.04 0.43
C GLU A 25 -13.14 8.66 0.09
N THR A 26 -13.65 8.37 -1.10
CA THR A 26 -14.97 8.85 -1.52
C THR A 26 -16.06 8.28 -0.60
N GLU A 27 -15.96 7.00 -0.27
CA GLU A 27 -16.91 6.35 0.63
C GLU A 27 -16.88 6.99 2.03
N ALA A 28 -15.67 7.25 2.55
CA ALA A 28 -15.52 7.88 3.85
C ALA A 28 -16.11 9.28 3.88
N LEU A 29 -15.87 10.07 2.82
CA LEU A 29 -16.42 11.40 2.70
C LEU A 29 -17.94 11.36 2.53
N ARG A 30 -18.43 10.41 1.78
CA ARG A 30 -19.87 10.24 1.57
C ARG A 30 -20.58 9.91 2.89
N SER A 31 -20.02 9.02 3.69
CA SER A 31 -20.57 8.68 4.99
C SER A 31 -20.64 9.89 5.90
N SER A 32 -19.59 10.71 5.89
CA SER A 32 -19.52 11.92 6.69
C SER A 32 -20.46 12.99 6.16
N GLY A 33 -20.41 13.24 4.85
CA GLY A 33 -21.20 14.29 4.20
C GLY A 33 -22.67 13.96 4.12
N GLY A 34 -22.99 12.70 3.85
CA GLY A 34 -24.38 12.26 3.72
C GLY A 34 -25.15 12.40 5.03
N SER A 35 -24.49 12.23 6.14
CA SER A 35 -25.13 12.33 7.44
C SER A 35 -25.43 13.78 7.84
N LEU A 36 -24.73 14.72 7.27
CA LEU A 36 -24.93 16.14 7.59
C LEU A 36 -26.12 16.76 6.87
N SER A 37 -26.55 16.20 5.77
CA SER A 37 -27.46 16.90 4.88
C SER A 37 -28.92 16.62 5.12
N ASN A 38 -29.33 15.48 5.67
CA ASN A 38 -30.72 15.12 5.55
C ASN A 38 -31.43 14.48 6.73
N MET A 39 -30.75 14.13 7.82
CA MET A 39 -31.47 13.37 8.84
C MET A 39 -30.97 13.55 10.26
N PRO A 40 -31.90 13.60 11.23
CA PRO A 40 -31.51 13.48 12.62
C PRO A 40 -30.88 12.09 12.83
N ILE A 41 -29.63 12.08 13.24
CA ILE A 41 -28.88 10.84 13.42
C ILE A 41 -28.97 10.43 14.88
N HIS A 42 -29.30 9.17 15.13
CA HIS A 42 -29.26 8.63 16.48
C HIS A 42 -27.82 8.57 16.95
N MET A 43 -27.58 8.78 18.23
CA MET A 43 -26.23 8.80 18.79
C MET A 43 -25.49 7.49 18.54
N ALA A 44 -26.19 6.36 18.55
CA ALA A 44 -25.58 5.07 18.23
C ALA A 44 -25.10 5.00 16.79
N ASP A 45 -25.88 5.57 15.86
CA ASP A 45 -25.52 5.59 14.45
C ASP A 45 -24.32 6.49 14.21
N VAL A 46 -24.23 7.61 14.89
CA VAL A 46 -23.08 8.52 14.78
C VAL A 46 -21.80 7.82 15.21
N GLY A 47 -21.85 7.09 16.31
CA GLY A 47 -20.67 6.36 16.78
C GLY A 47 -20.24 5.27 15.82
N SER A 48 -21.21 4.54 15.23
CA SER A 48 -20.94 3.49 14.26
C SER A 48 -20.34 4.08 12.98
N ASP A 49 -20.91 5.18 12.47
CA ASP A 49 -20.41 5.82 11.24
C ASP A 49 -18.99 6.34 11.40
N VAL A 50 -18.68 6.92 12.55
CA VAL A 50 -17.31 7.39 12.83
C VAL A 50 -16.33 6.24 12.86
N PHE A 51 -16.71 5.13 13.49
CA PHE A 51 -15.86 3.95 13.53
C PHE A 51 -15.58 3.40 12.13
N GLU A 52 -16.62 3.29 11.31
CA GLU A 52 -16.50 2.81 9.94
C GLU A 52 -15.64 3.75 9.09
N GLN A 53 -15.82 5.05 9.27
CA GLN A 53 -15.02 6.04 8.57
C GLN A 53 -13.55 5.92 8.94
N ASP A 54 -13.23 5.80 10.22
CA ASP A 54 -11.86 5.65 10.70
C ASP A 54 -11.23 4.37 10.15
N PHE A 55 -11.99 3.27 10.12
CA PHE A 55 -11.52 2.02 9.56
C PHE A 55 -11.21 2.16 8.06
N THR A 56 -12.13 2.79 7.33
CA THR A 56 -11.97 2.99 5.89
C THR A 56 -10.76 3.86 5.57
N LEU A 57 -10.58 4.94 6.33
CA LEU A 57 -9.43 5.82 6.15
C LEU A 57 -8.12 5.11 6.53
N GLY A 58 -8.17 4.24 7.54
CA GLY A 58 -7.01 3.43 7.91
C GLY A 58 -6.61 2.47 6.81
N MET A 59 -7.59 1.84 6.15
CA MET A 59 -7.31 1.00 4.99
C MET A 59 -6.71 1.80 3.85
N ALA A 60 -7.24 2.99 3.59
CA ALA A 60 -6.72 3.87 2.53
C ALA A 60 -5.27 4.27 2.82
N ALA A 61 -4.95 4.56 4.08
CA ALA A 61 -3.58 4.92 4.48
C ALA A 61 -2.61 3.77 4.23
N THR A 62 -3.02 2.53 4.56
CA THR A 62 -2.21 1.34 4.32
C THR A 62 -1.94 1.15 2.83
N GLU A 63 -2.97 1.34 2.01
CA GLU A 63 -2.81 1.20 0.55
C GLU A 63 -1.94 2.30 -0.03
N ARG A 64 -1.99 3.50 0.53
CA ARG A 64 -1.10 4.59 0.11
C ARG A 64 0.36 4.28 0.41
N GLU A 65 0.64 3.62 1.53
CA GLU A 65 2.00 3.19 1.84
C GLU A 65 2.49 2.21 0.77
N LEU A 66 1.62 1.35 0.30
CA LEU A 66 1.96 0.41 -0.77
C LEU A 66 2.26 1.14 -2.07
N ILE A 67 1.52 2.21 -2.37
CA ILE A 67 1.81 3.03 -3.56
C ILE A 67 3.22 3.62 -3.47
N VAL A 68 3.62 4.09 -2.29
CA VAL A 68 4.97 4.61 -2.08
C VAL A 68 6.02 3.52 -2.34
N GLU A 69 5.77 2.31 -1.87
CA GLU A 69 6.68 1.18 -2.12
C GLU A 69 6.76 0.84 -3.60
N ILE A 70 5.63 0.87 -4.30
CA ILE A 70 5.59 0.61 -5.74
C ILE A 70 6.36 1.70 -6.50
N ASP A 71 6.15 2.97 -6.14
CA ASP A 71 6.85 4.08 -6.77
C ASP A 71 8.36 3.98 -6.56
N SER A 72 8.77 3.56 -5.37
CA SER A 72 10.18 3.31 -5.07
C SER A 72 10.75 2.19 -5.96
N ALA A 73 9.97 1.13 -6.15
CA ALA A 73 10.38 0.02 -7.03
C ALA A 73 10.52 0.48 -8.47
N LEU A 74 9.60 1.31 -8.95
CA LEU A 74 9.68 1.87 -10.29
C LEU A 74 10.93 2.74 -10.46
N GLU A 75 11.28 3.48 -9.45
CA GLU A 75 12.51 4.27 -9.42
C GLU A 75 13.75 3.37 -9.52
N ARG A 76 13.75 2.26 -8.80
CA ARG A 76 14.87 1.32 -8.84
C ARG A 76 15.02 0.67 -10.22
N ILE A 77 13.91 0.44 -10.92
CA ILE A 77 13.97 -0.04 -12.30
C ILE A 77 14.68 0.99 -13.17
N GLY A 78 14.32 2.26 -13.03
CA GLY A 78 14.95 3.34 -13.77
C GLY A 78 16.43 3.49 -13.48
N SER A 79 16.83 3.23 -12.24
CA SER A 79 18.22 3.32 -11.78
C SER A 79 19.00 2.02 -11.96
N ARG A 80 18.37 0.98 -12.49
CA ARG A 80 18.96 -0.32 -12.76
C ARG A 80 19.46 -1.05 -11.50
N ILE A 81 18.80 -0.84 -10.38
CA ILE A 81 19.10 -1.53 -9.13
C ILE A 81 17.91 -2.38 -8.64
N TYR A 82 16.93 -2.57 -9.51
CA TYR A 82 15.76 -3.38 -9.19
C TYR A 82 16.15 -4.85 -9.01
N GLY A 83 15.51 -5.51 -8.05
CA GLY A 83 15.76 -6.93 -7.79
C GLY A 83 16.94 -7.20 -6.87
N VAL A 84 17.55 -6.15 -6.33
CA VAL A 84 18.67 -6.28 -5.40
C VAL A 84 18.21 -5.83 -4.01
N CYS A 85 18.51 -6.64 -3.01
CA CYS A 85 18.17 -6.34 -1.62
C CYS A 85 18.88 -5.05 -1.21
N GLN A 86 18.13 -4.07 -0.75
CA GLN A 86 18.67 -2.76 -0.39
C GLN A 86 19.53 -2.79 0.86
N SER A 87 19.38 -3.84 1.65
CA SER A 87 20.14 -4.01 2.90
C SER A 87 21.41 -4.81 2.71
N THR A 88 21.35 -5.92 1.96
CA THR A 88 22.45 -6.87 1.85
C THR A 88 23.18 -6.84 0.51
N GLY A 89 22.57 -6.25 -0.50
CA GLY A 89 23.12 -6.26 -1.86
C GLY A 89 22.95 -7.59 -2.58
N LYS A 90 22.30 -8.55 -1.96
CA LYS A 90 22.06 -9.86 -2.57
C LYS A 90 20.84 -9.80 -3.49
N PRO A 91 20.81 -10.65 -4.53
CA PRO A 91 19.65 -10.68 -5.41
C PRO A 91 18.41 -11.17 -4.67
N ILE A 92 17.28 -10.56 -4.97
CA ILE A 92 15.99 -11.02 -4.43
C ILE A 92 15.49 -12.15 -5.34
N PRO A 93 15.10 -13.30 -4.78
CA PRO A 93 14.66 -14.44 -5.60
C PRO A 93 13.44 -14.08 -6.47
N LYS A 94 13.41 -14.62 -7.67
CA LYS A 94 12.32 -14.37 -8.60
C LYS A 94 10.94 -14.71 -8.05
N PRO A 95 10.75 -15.83 -7.34
CA PRO A 95 9.43 -16.11 -6.76
C PRO A 95 8.94 -15.01 -5.83
N ARG A 96 9.85 -14.40 -5.05
CA ARG A 96 9.47 -13.29 -4.18
C ARG A 96 9.10 -12.06 -4.99
N LEU A 97 9.84 -11.76 -6.06
CA LEU A 97 9.52 -10.63 -6.94
C LEU A 97 8.22 -10.84 -7.69
N GLN A 98 7.90 -12.06 -8.05
CA GLN A 98 6.65 -12.38 -8.72
C GLN A 98 5.45 -12.19 -7.78
N ALA A 99 5.61 -12.56 -6.52
CA ALA A 99 4.56 -12.40 -5.52
C ALA A 99 4.49 -10.96 -5.02
N LYS A 100 5.62 -10.28 -4.93
CA LYS A 100 5.72 -8.95 -4.37
C LYS A 100 6.72 -8.11 -5.17
N PRO A 101 6.30 -7.62 -6.35
CA PRO A 101 7.21 -6.90 -7.25
C PRO A 101 7.87 -5.65 -6.65
N TRP A 102 7.28 -5.10 -5.60
CA TRP A 102 7.83 -3.93 -4.91
C TRP A 102 8.80 -4.29 -3.79
N ALA A 103 9.15 -5.56 -3.63
CA ALA A 103 10.04 -5.99 -2.55
C ALA A 103 11.39 -5.29 -2.62
N GLN A 104 11.84 -4.78 -1.48
CA GLN A 104 13.12 -4.10 -1.34
C GLN A 104 14.18 -5.00 -0.71
N TYR A 105 13.75 -6.09 -0.06
CA TYR A 105 14.62 -6.94 0.74
C TYR A 105 14.37 -8.41 0.46
N THR A 106 15.39 -9.23 0.67
CA THR A 106 15.19 -10.67 0.76
C THR A 106 14.33 -10.95 1.99
N ILE A 107 13.75 -12.14 2.08
CA ILE A 107 12.93 -12.51 3.23
C ILE A 107 13.76 -12.42 4.52
N GLU A 108 15.00 -12.88 4.49
CA GLU A 108 15.89 -12.85 5.65
C GLU A 108 16.15 -11.42 6.11
N ALA A 109 16.44 -10.52 5.16
CA ALA A 109 16.70 -9.13 5.49
C ALA A 109 15.45 -8.43 6.01
N ALA A 110 14.28 -8.75 5.45
CA ALA A 110 13.01 -8.20 5.92
C ALA A 110 12.71 -8.63 7.35
N ARG A 111 12.99 -9.87 7.67
CA ARG A 111 12.80 -10.40 9.03
C ARG A 111 13.71 -9.70 10.04
N VAL A 112 14.95 -9.44 9.64
CA VAL A 112 15.90 -8.72 10.49
C VAL A 112 15.39 -7.30 10.75
N ALA A 113 14.93 -6.62 9.70
CA ALA A 113 14.41 -5.25 9.83
C ALA A 113 13.19 -5.20 10.77
N GLU A 114 12.29 -6.19 10.67
CA GLU A 114 11.13 -6.27 11.54
C GLU A 114 11.52 -6.50 12.99
N ARG A 115 12.48 -7.39 13.24
CA ARG A 115 12.97 -7.64 14.60
C ARG A 115 13.59 -6.38 15.21
N ASN A 116 14.36 -5.65 14.41
CA ASN A 116 15.00 -4.42 14.88
C ASN A 116 13.95 -3.35 15.23
N ARG A 117 12.89 -3.27 14.46
CA ARG A 117 11.79 -2.35 14.76
C ARG A 117 11.07 -2.74 16.05
N SER A 118 10.90 -4.04 16.26
CA SER A 118 10.23 -4.54 17.46
C SER A 118 11.05 -4.34 18.73
N SER A 119 12.38 -4.24 18.59
CA SER A 119 13.29 -4.04 19.72
C SER A 119 13.29 -2.61 20.25
N ASP A 120 12.86 -1.67 19.42
CA ASP A 120 12.80 -0.27 19.77
C ASP A 120 11.49 0.05 20.46
#